data_ab715ae72c06c46145477a6eb552d2bb
#
_entry.id   ab715ae72c06c46145477a6eb552d2bb
#
_cell.length_a   1.000
_cell.length_b   1.000
_cell.length_c   1.000
_cell.angle_alpha   90.00
_cell.angle_beta   90.00
_cell.angle_gamma   90.00
#
_symmetry.space_group_name_H-M   'P 1'
#
loop_
_entity.id
_entity.type
_entity.pdbx_description
1 polymer ?
#
loop_
_entity_poly.entity_id
_entity_poly.type
_entity_poly.pdbx_seq_one_letter_code
_entity_poly.pdbx_strand_id
1 'polypeptide(L)'
;MGIAGASFPRSIYLVPPGMASTRRPSLRAHLKPHHKLWLDWDGAFLMGPRYLHFLDAVDRVGTIRAAGREVGWSYRTCLNRIREMERVLGAKVLATTRGGSSRGGARLTPQARRLVKLFARWRREAVRLSDVAFRKIVRR
;
A
#
# COMPACT_ATOMS: atom_id res chain seq x y z
N MET A 1 -7.24 -21.07 19.79
CA MET A 1 -6.74 -19.73 20.13
C MET A 1 -7.25 -18.75 19.10
N GLY A 2 -8.10 -17.80 19.51
CA GLY A 2 -8.89 -16.96 18.64
C GLY A 2 -8.06 -15.90 17.92
N ILE A 3 -8.28 -15.76 16.63
CA ILE A 3 -7.91 -14.61 15.84
C ILE A 3 -8.78 -13.43 16.27
N ALA A 4 -8.16 -12.47 16.96
CA ALA A 4 -8.82 -11.24 17.40
C ALA A 4 -9.40 -10.52 16.18
N GLY A 5 -10.71 -10.23 16.24
CA GLY A 5 -11.48 -9.64 15.17
C GLY A 5 -10.94 -8.27 14.76
N ALA A 6 -10.65 -8.14 13.47
CA ALA A 6 -10.47 -6.85 12.85
C ALA A 6 -11.81 -6.12 12.87
N SER A 7 -11.93 -5.12 13.76
CA SER A 7 -13.06 -4.20 13.80
C SER A 7 -13.07 -3.39 12.52
N PHE A 8 -13.99 -3.71 11.61
CA PHE A 8 -14.27 -2.87 10.47
C PHE A 8 -15.01 -1.61 10.95
N PRO A 9 -14.58 -0.41 10.56
CA PRO A 9 -15.38 0.77 10.85
C PRO A 9 -16.73 0.62 10.15
N ARG A 10 -17.80 0.66 10.91
CA ARG A 10 -19.16 0.79 10.38
C ARG A 10 -19.27 2.16 9.73
N SER A 11 -18.91 2.26 8.46
CA SER A 11 -19.30 3.40 7.65
C SER A 11 -20.79 3.29 7.44
N ILE A 12 -21.53 4.16 8.11
CA ILE A 12 -22.97 4.30 7.94
C ILE A 12 -23.17 4.84 6.53
N TYR A 13 -23.54 3.97 5.60
CA TYR A 13 -24.02 4.40 4.30
C TYR A 13 -25.38 5.07 4.50
N LEU A 14 -25.36 6.39 4.65
CA LEU A 14 -26.56 7.20 4.59
C LEU A 14 -27.03 7.20 3.14
N VAL A 15 -28.02 6.37 2.83
CA VAL A 15 -28.73 6.44 1.56
C VAL A 15 -29.60 7.69 1.59
N PRO A 16 -29.38 8.69 0.71
CA PRO A 16 -30.21 9.87 0.69
C PRO A 16 -31.65 9.49 0.34
N PRO A 17 -32.66 10.01 1.05
CA PRO A 17 -34.04 9.78 0.71
C PRO A 17 -34.38 10.54 -0.59
N GLY A 18 -34.81 9.83 -1.63
CA GLY A 18 -35.32 10.48 -2.82
C GLY A 18 -35.10 9.80 -4.17
N MET A 19 -34.64 8.55 -4.23
CA MET A 19 -34.60 7.82 -5.50
C MET A 19 -35.42 6.54 -5.47
N ALA A 20 -36.71 6.69 -5.44
CA ALA A 20 -37.64 5.61 -5.79
C ALA A 20 -37.68 5.46 -7.32
N SER A 21 -36.60 4.99 -7.92
CA SER A 21 -36.63 4.46 -9.26
C SER A 21 -36.95 2.97 -9.15
N THR A 22 -38.09 2.56 -9.69
CA THR A 22 -38.56 1.17 -9.78
C THR A 22 -37.68 0.26 -10.65
N ARG A 23 -36.63 0.78 -11.25
CA ARG A 23 -35.60 0.02 -11.93
C ARG A 23 -34.57 -0.48 -10.91
N ARG A 24 -34.46 -1.79 -10.74
CA ARG A 24 -33.37 -2.40 -9.96
C ARG A 24 -32.04 -1.82 -10.43
N PRO A 25 -31.20 -1.27 -9.51
CA PRO A 25 -29.93 -0.70 -9.91
C PRO A 25 -29.07 -1.79 -10.57
N SER A 26 -28.48 -1.46 -11.71
CA SER A 26 -27.56 -2.38 -12.38
C SER A 26 -26.34 -2.60 -11.51
N LEU A 27 -26.13 -3.81 -10.99
CA LEU A 27 -24.95 -4.17 -10.20
C LEU A 27 -23.66 -3.79 -10.91
N ARG A 28 -23.64 -3.96 -12.22
CA ARG A 28 -22.52 -3.65 -13.10
C ARG A 28 -22.12 -2.17 -13.08
N ALA A 29 -23.08 -1.26 -12.90
CA ALA A 29 -22.83 0.18 -12.92
C ALA A 29 -22.30 0.70 -11.56
N HIS A 30 -22.62 0.00 -10.46
CA HIS A 30 -22.36 0.50 -9.12
C HIS A 30 -21.29 -0.28 -8.36
N LEU A 31 -21.08 -1.56 -8.68
CA LEU A 31 -20.08 -2.38 -8.01
C LEU A 31 -18.68 -2.16 -8.60
N LYS A 32 -17.71 -1.97 -7.71
CA LYS A 32 -16.28 -1.88 -8.04
C LYS A 32 -15.50 -2.81 -7.12
N PRO A 33 -14.62 -3.68 -7.66
CA PRO A 33 -13.76 -4.50 -6.83
C PRO A 33 -12.66 -3.65 -6.22
N HIS A 34 -12.30 -3.96 -4.98
CA HIS A 34 -11.14 -3.39 -4.31
C HIS A 34 -10.20 -4.49 -3.88
N HIS A 35 -8.90 -4.21 -3.92
CA HIS A 35 -7.87 -5.18 -3.64
C HIS A 35 -6.95 -4.69 -2.54
N LYS A 36 -6.64 -5.58 -1.62
CA LYS A 36 -5.64 -5.36 -0.58
C LYS A 36 -4.54 -6.39 -0.79
N LEU A 37 -3.45 -5.97 -1.41
CA LEU A 37 -2.31 -6.82 -1.75
C LEU A 37 -1.12 -6.46 -0.86
N TRP A 38 -0.40 -7.47 -0.40
CA TRP A 38 0.83 -7.31 0.37
C TRP A 38 1.81 -8.44 0.02
N LEU A 39 3.07 -8.27 0.39
CA LEU A 39 4.09 -9.30 0.27
C LEU A 39 4.52 -9.77 1.65
N ASP A 40 4.66 -11.07 1.79
CA ASP A 40 5.33 -11.72 2.90
C ASP A 40 6.70 -12.25 2.46
N TRP A 41 7.60 -12.37 3.42
CA TRP A 41 8.87 -13.05 3.27
C TRP A 41 8.88 -14.21 4.27
N ASP A 42 8.86 -15.44 3.77
CA ASP A 42 8.81 -16.66 4.60
C ASP A 42 7.71 -16.62 5.70
N GLY A 43 6.53 -16.12 5.33
CA GLY A 43 5.38 -16.00 6.24
C GLY A 43 5.40 -14.77 7.16
N ALA A 44 6.44 -13.95 7.12
CA ALA A 44 6.47 -12.67 7.83
C ALA A 44 6.06 -11.53 6.89
N PHE A 45 5.18 -10.64 7.37
CA PHE A 45 4.77 -9.47 6.60
C PHE A 45 5.98 -8.62 6.23
N LEU A 46 6.16 -8.35 4.96
CA LEU A 46 7.24 -7.52 4.45
C LEU A 46 6.77 -6.11 4.09
N MET A 47 5.80 -6.00 3.21
CA MET A 47 5.30 -4.70 2.74
C MET A 47 3.91 -4.77 2.09
N GLY A 48 3.19 -3.68 2.20
CA GLY A 48 1.91 -3.45 1.53
C GLY A 48 1.92 -2.15 0.71
N PRO A 49 0.76 -1.72 0.17
CA PRO A 49 0.68 -0.55 -0.70
C PRO A 49 1.23 0.74 -0.09
N ARG A 50 1.02 0.96 1.20
CA ARG A 50 1.52 2.17 1.88
C ARG A 50 3.04 2.18 2.01
N TYR A 51 3.65 1.01 2.20
CA TYR A 51 5.11 0.84 2.18
C TYR A 51 5.68 1.12 0.79
N LEU A 52 5.01 0.63 -0.27
CA LEU A 52 5.38 0.92 -1.65
C LEU A 52 5.42 2.43 -1.89
N HIS A 53 4.35 3.15 -1.52
CA HIS A 53 4.28 4.60 -1.68
C HIS A 53 5.35 5.32 -0.87
N PHE A 54 5.63 4.87 0.35
CA PHE A 54 6.67 5.44 1.18
C PHE A 54 8.07 5.27 0.55
N LEU A 55 8.41 4.06 0.11
CA LEU A 55 9.71 3.79 -0.49
C LEU A 55 9.90 4.54 -1.82
N ASP A 56 8.87 4.59 -2.64
CA ASP A 56 8.87 5.38 -3.88
C ASP A 56 9.07 6.87 -3.59
N ALA A 57 8.38 7.38 -2.57
CA ALA A 57 8.56 8.77 -2.12
C ALA A 57 10.00 9.03 -1.63
N VAL A 58 10.62 8.12 -0.87
CA VAL A 58 12.02 8.27 -0.44
C VAL A 58 12.95 8.42 -1.63
N ASP A 59 12.78 7.59 -2.66
CA ASP A 59 13.64 7.65 -3.86
C ASP A 59 13.46 8.97 -4.65
N ARG A 60 12.24 9.53 -4.61
CA ARG A 60 11.89 10.77 -5.31
C ARG A 60 12.27 12.03 -4.53
N VAL A 61 11.98 12.10 -3.24
CA VAL A 61 12.20 13.33 -2.43
C VAL A 61 13.51 13.33 -1.66
N GLY A 62 14.18 12.19 -1.55
CA GLY A 62 15.52 12.05 -0.99
C GLY A 62 15.64 12.12 0.54
N THR A 63 14.53 12.21 1.29
CA THR A 63 14.55 12.21 2.77
C THR A 63 13.42 11.37 3.36
N ILE A 64 13.71 10.67 4.46
CA ILE A 64 12.73 9.88 5.21
C ILE A 64 11.59 10.76 5.74
N ARG A 65 11.93 11.94 6.23
CA ARG A 65 10.95 12.86 6.83
C ARG A 65 9.93 13.36 5.80
N ALA A 66 10.39 13.80 4.63
CA ALA A 66 9.49 14.27 3.56
C ALA A 66 8.63 13.13 3.01
N ALA A 67 9.21 11.95 2.77
CA ALA A 67 8.48 10.77 2.32
C ALA A 67 7.41 10.33 3.35
N GLY A 68 7.74 10.37 4.63
CA GLY A 68 6.78 10.06 5.70
C GLY A 68 5.56 10.96 5.69
N ARG A 69 5.74 12.27 5.46
CA ARG A 69 4.63 13.22 5.34
C ARG A 69 3.67 12.85 4.21
N GLU A 70 4.18 12.44 3.06
CA GLU A 70 3.34 12.05 1.91
C GLU A 70 2.43 10.87 2.21
N VAL A 71 2.87 9.92 3.04
CA VAL A 71 2.08 8.75 3.40
C VAL A 71 1.39 8.87 4.76
N GLY A 72 1.51 10.03 5.42
CA GLY A 72 0.91 10.28 6.73
C GLY A 72 1.56 9.49 7.87
N TRP A 73 2.87 9.23 7.80
CA TRP A 73 3.65 8.62 8.87
C TRP A 73 4.51 9.64 9.60
N SER A 74 4.55 9.52 10.93
CA SER A 74 5.55 10.26 11.72
C SER A 74 6.96 9.76 11.37
N TYR A 75 7.97 10.58 11.64
CA TYR A 75 9.36 10.19 11.43
C TYR A 75 9.73 8.92 12.21
N ARG A 76 9.26 8.80 13.45
CA ARG A 76 9.45 7.60 14.28
C ARG A 76 8.81 6.37 13.64
N THR A 77 7.59 6.51 13.13
CA THR A 77 6.91 5.43 12.40
C THR A 77 7.71 4.99 11.19
N CYS A 78 8.21 5.93 10.39
CA CYS A 78 9.07 5.62 9.24
C CYS A 78 10.28 4.78 9.64
N LEU A 79 11.00 5.19 10.68
CA LEU A 79 12.18 4.46 11.16
C LEU A 79 11.83 3.05 11.65
N ASN A 80 10.71 2.89 12.36
CA ASN A 80 10.26 1.58 12.83
C ASN A 80 9.91 0.66 11.65
N ARG A 81 9.18 1.16 10.65
CA ARG A 81 8.82 0.40 9.46
C ARG A 81 10.02 -0.01 8.63
N ILE A 82 11.00 0.87 8.49
CA ILE A 82 12.27 0.56 7.82
C ILE A 82 12.99 -0.57 8.56
N ARG A 83 13.13 -0.48 9.88
CA ARG A 83 13.79 -1.51 10.69
C ARG A 83 13.07 -2.86 10.61
N GLU A 84 11.74 -2.88 10.66
CA GLU A 84 10.94 -4.09 10.50
C GLU A 84 11.19 -4.75 9.15
N MET A 85 11.16 -3.98 8.05
CA MET A 85 11.44 -4.48 6.71
C MET A 85 12.86 -5.03 6.60
N GLU A 86 13.86 -4.31 7.10
CA GLU A 86 15.27 -4.72 7.09
C GLU A 86 15.49 -6.00 7.90
N ARG A 87 14.81 -6.12 9.04
CA ARG A 87 14.86 -7.33 9.86
C ARG A 87 14.28 -8.55 9.13
N VAL A 88 13.12 -8.40 8.50
CA VAL A 88 12.44 -9.47 7.76
C VAL A 88 13.24 -9.86 6.52
N LEU A 89 13.75 -8.88 5.78
CA LEU A 89 14.49 -9.09 4.54
C LEU A 89 15.94 -9.57 4.78
N GLY A 90 16.47 -9.34 5.98
CA GLY A 90 17.88 -9.62 6.28
C GLY A 90 18.87 -8.71 5.55
N ALA A 91 18.41 -7.56 5.05
CA ALA A 91 19.23 -6.63 4.27
C ALA A 91 18.74 -5.18 4.43
N LYS A 92 19.64 -4.23 4.18
CA LYS A 92 19.31 -2.81 4.20
C LYS A 92 18.37 -2.41 3.07
N VAL A 93 17.35 -1.64 3.40
CA VAL A 93 16.36 -1.08 2.46
C VAL A 93 16.78 0.32 2.04
N LEU A 94 17.36 1.10 2.96
CA LEU A 94 17.83 2.44 2.72
C LEU A 94 19.33 2.58 2.96
N ALA A 95 19.97 3.33 2.07
CA ALA A 95 21.28 3.93 2.30
C ALA A 95 21.06 5.37 2.75
N THR A 96 21.57 5.73 3.93
CA THR A 96 21.48 7.07 4.49
C THR A 96 22.84 7.74 4.48
N THR A 97 22.89 9.01 4.06
CA THR A 97 24.08 9.86 4.22
C THR A 97 23.90 10.71 5.46
N ARG A 98 24.85 10.67 6.39
CA ARG A 98 24.94 11.66 7.45
C ARG A 98 25.41 12.96 6.82
N GLY A 99 24.53 13.94 6.71
CA GLY A 99 24.90 15.27 6.27
C GLY A 99 25.59 16.00 7.41
N GLY A 100 26.69 16.69 7.12
CA GLY A 100 27.17 17.80 7.95
C GLY A 100 26.12 18.94 7.95
N SER A 101 26.45 20.14 7.55
CA SER A 101 25.52 21.27 7.47
C SER A 101 24.36 21.10 6.47
N SER A 102 24.35 20.10 5.62
CA SER A 102 23.25 19.75 4.71
C SER A 102 22.49 18.52 5.23
N ARG A 103 21.18 18.66 5.31
CA ARG A 103 20.19 17.68 5.77
C ARG A 103 20.47 16.29 5.22
N GLY A 104 20.60 15.28 6.10
CA GLY A 104 20.88 13.89 5.71
C GLY A 104 19.95 13.37 4.63
N GLY A 105 20.52 12.75 3.58
CA GLY A 105 19.80 12.14 2.47
C GLY A 105 19.46 10.68 2.73
N ALA A 106 18.45 10.17 2.06
CA ALA A 106 18.09 8.76 2.02
C ALA A 106 17.82 8.32 0.59
N ARG A 107 18.27 7.12 0.25
CA ARG A 107 18.05 6.48 -1.06
C ARG A 107 17.72 5.02 -0.87
N LEU A 108 16.96 4.45 -1.79
CA LEU A 108 16.78 3.01 -1.80
C LEU A 108 18.08 2.29 -2.15
N THR A 109 18.33 1.17 -1.46
CA THR A 109 19.36 0.23 -1.90
C THR A 109 18.96 -0.40 -3.25
N PRO A 110 19.89 -0.94 -4.04
CA PRO A 110 19.55 -1.66 -5.28
C PRO A 110 18.55 -2.79 -5.06
N GLN A 111 18.67 -3.52 -3.95
CA GLN A 111 17.74 -4.59 -3.58
C GLN A 111 16.34 -4.05 -3.29
N ALA A 112 16.21 -2.99 -2.49
CA ALA A 112 14.94 -2.34 -2.21
C ALA A 112 14.27 -1.80 -3.48
N ARG A 113 15.05 -1.22 -4.40
CA ARG A 113 14.55 -0.73 -5.68
C ARG A 113 13.99 -1.86 -6.56
N ARG A 114 14.64 -3.02 -6.57
CA ARG A 114 14.11 -4.21 -7.25
C ARG A 114 12.80 -4.68 -6.63
N LEU A 115 12.73 -4.72 -5.30
CA LEU A 115 11.52 -5.09 -4.55
C LEU A 115 10.35 -4.15 -4.85
N VAL A 116 10.59 -2.83 -4.83
CA VAL A 116 9.58 -1.81 -5.16
C VAL A 116 9.05 -2.00 -6.58
N LYS A 117 9.95 -2.18 -7.57
CA LYS A 117 9.56 -2.43 -8.97
C LYS A 117 8.75 -3.71 -9.12
N LEU A 118 9.18 -4.79 -8.47
CA LEU A 118 8.48 -6.08 -8.49
C LEU A 118 7.06 -5.94 -7.94
N PHE A 119 6.92 -5.35 -6.75
CA PHE A 119 5.61 -5.20 -6.11
C PHE A 119 4.70 -4.28 -6.93
N ALA A 120 5.20 -3.15 -7.43
CA ALA A 120 4.43 -2.24 -8.26
C ALA A 120 3.92 -2.92 -9.54
N ARG A 121 4.77 -3.71 -10.20
CA ARG A 121 4.39 -4.48 -11.39
C ARG A 121 3.35 -5.55 -11.09
N TRP A 122 3.61 -6.37 -10.08
CA TRP A 122 2.67 -7.43 -9.67
C TRP A 122 1.31 -6.85 -9.27
N ARG A 123 1.29 -5.78 -8.49
CA ARG A 123 0.05 -5.12 -8.08
C ARG A 123 -0.77 -4.64 -9.28
N ARG A 124 -0.14 -4.00 -10.26
CA ARG A 124 -0.84 -3.56 -11.48
C ARG A 124 -1.46 -4.73 -12.23
N GLU A 125 -0.71 -5.81 -12.43
CA GLU A 125 -1.22 -6.99 -13.13
C GLU A 125 -2.34 -7.69 -12.35
N ALA A 126 -2.19 -7.88 -11.05
CA ALA A 126 -3.21 -8.49 -10.21
C ALA A 126 -4.53 -7.70 -10.23
N VAL A 127 -4.45 -6.37 -10.11
CA VAL A 127 -5.63 -5.50 -10.20
C VAL A 127 -6.27 -5.61 -11.58
N ARG A 128 -5.48 -5.51 -12.65
CA ARG A 128 -5.98 -5.61 -14.02
C ARG A 128 -6.70 -6.94 -14.30
N LEU A 129 -6.10 -8.05 -13.90
CA LEU A 129 -6.69 -9.39 -14.08
C LEU A 129 -7.97 -9.56 -13.26
N SER A 130 -7.97 -9.08 -12.03
CA SER A 130 -9.14 -9.14 -11.16
C SER A 130 -10.28 -8.26 -11.72
N ASP A 131 -10.00 -7.08 -12.22
CA ASP A 131 -11.01 -6.22 -12.84
C ASP A 131 -11.62 -6.86 -14.09
N VAL A 132 -10.82 -7.54 -14.91
CA VAL A 132 -11.30 -8.29 -16.07
C VAL A 132 -12.22 -9.44 -15.64
N ALA A 133 -11.79 -10.22 -14.63
CA ALA A 133 -12.59 -11.31 -14.08
C ALA A 133 -13.91 -10.81 -13.49
N PHE A 134 -13.85 -9.75 -12.69
CA PHE A 134 -15.02 -9.14 -12.07
C PHE A 134 -16.04 -8.67 -13.11
N ARG A 135 -15.60 -7.97 -14.17
CA ARG A 135 -16.47 -7.53 -15.26
C ARG A 135 -17.17 -8.70 -15.98
N LYS A 136 -16.49 -9.83 -16.16
CA LYS A 136 -17.11 -11.04 -16.74
C LYS A 136 -18.19 -11.62 -15.83
N ILE A 137 -17.95 -11.68 -14.53
CA ILE A 137 -18.89 -12.24 -13.54
C ILE A 137 -20.15 -11.38 -13.43
N VAL A 138 -20.00 -10.06 -13.32
CA VAL A 138 -21.14 -9.13 -13.17
C VAL A 138 -21.99 -8.99 -14.44
N ARG A 139 -21.47 -9.45 -15.61
CA ARG A 139 -22.23 -9.47 -16.86
C ARG A 139 -23.23 -10.64 -16.96
N ARG A 140 -23.05 -11.68 -16.17
CA ARG A 140 -23.95 -12.84 -16.13
C ARG A 140 -25.11 -12.62 -15.17
#